data_94d5c03a3c49fc308c4e4d30839a4f6e
#
_entry.id   94d5c03a3c49fc308c4e4d30839a4f6e
#
_cell.length_a   1.000
_cell.length_b   1.000
_cell.length_c   1.000
_cell.angle_alpha   90.00
_cell.angle_beta   90.00
_cell.angle_gamma   90.00
#
_symmetry.space_group_name_H-M   'P 1'
#
loop_
_entity.id
_entity.type
_entity.pdbx_description
1 polymer ?
#
loop_
_entity_poly.entity_id
_entity_poly.type
_entity_poly.pdbx_seq_one_letter_code
_entity_poly.pdbx_strand_id
1 'polypeptide(L)'
;MPDMRKSFLGLVLLGLLAITACGVGVRPVPTLSHDFTTSTPDAGYPTAMPTFTPTPAALGSLENPLVIAQVDPSPSAEQQSAFSDLASLLGGHLQMTVVGRFYNTYQELEFALQRQQAQFAWLQPVEYLLASQKGLATALLVSNHLGVTGYGVQFLGHSDSTFVSYFDIGTHSSTAEANVALAQLSGLRGCLTEENSLAGYWVPLGYFNLHNIPTLKPVQTFSYSASIRALYIKGICSYAATYAISADPRTSSEVITDLPEVIEKLPILWMSPPVIPNLNLSFTPQVDLSLQSRVSDFLRDHARSDAGKAQLSTALHYEIAALEPLPDSAYTTLRELLAASGVRLADLLTK
;
A
#
# COMPACT_ATOMS: atom_id res chain seq x y z
N MET A 1 43.48 30.77 -32.51
CA MET A 1 44.80 30.20 -32.81
C MET A 1 45.11 29.19 -31.73
N PRO A 2 45.54 27.99 -32.10
CA PRO A 2 45.03 27.01 -33.08
C PRO A 2 44.45 25.79 -32.36
N ASP A 3 43.42 25.17 -32.83
CA ASP A 3 43.29 24.05 -33.77
C ASP A 3 44.25 22.87 -33.56
N MET A 4 43.69 21.73 -33.17
CA MET A 4 44.22 20.42 -33.58
C MET A 4 43.16 19.31 -33.46
N ARG A 5 42.50 19.05 -34.62
CA ARG A 5 41.89 17.76 -34.95
C ARG A 5 43.00 16.70 -35.06
N LYS A 6 42.78 15.53 -34.50
CA LYS A 6 43.37 14.27 -35.07
C LYS A 6 42.39 13.13 -34.89
N SER A 7 41.91 12.72 -36.03
CA SER A 7 41.34 11.43 -36.40
C SER A 7 42.27 10.27 -36.03
N PHE A 8 41.72 9.17 -35.57
CA PHE A 8 42.35 7.86 -35.72
C PHE A 8 41.32 6.85 -36.25
N LEU A 9 41.55 6.55 -37.51
CA LEU A 9 40.96 5.47 -38.31
C LEU A 9 41.96 4.30 -38.25
N GLY A 10 41.47 3.08 -38.09
CA GLY A 10 42.28 1.85 -38.22
C GLY A 10 41.77 0.79 -37.29
N LEU A 11 41.47 -0.38 -37.61
CA LEU A 11 41.85 -1.29 -38.67
C LEU A 11 40.94 -2.51 -38.52
N VAL A 12 40.19 -2.88 -39.54
CA VAL A 12 39.49 -4.16 -39.68
C VAL A 12 40.54 -5.23 -39.93
N LEU A 13 40.65 -6.21 -39.04
CA LEU A 13 41.42 -7.45 -39.29
C LEU A 13 40.46 -8.64 -39.34
N LEU A 14 40.25 -9.09 -40.56
CA LEU A 14 39.64 -10.38 -40.90
C LEU A 14 40.59 -11.48 -40.46
N GLY A 15 40.21 -12.30 -39.49
CA GLY A 15 40.87 -13.54 -39.14
C GLY A 15 40.02 -14.74 -39.58
N LEU A 16 40.30 -15.27 -40.78
CA LEU A 16 39.81 -16.58 -41.20
C LEU A 16 40.50 -17.66 -40.34
N LEU A 17 39.77 -18.33 -39.48
CA LEU A 17 40.22 -19.58 -38.84
C LEU A 17 39.64 -20.77 -39.59
N ALA A 18 40.53 -21.53 -40.26
CA ALA A 18 40.24 -22.79 -40.86
C ALA A 18 39.86 -23.83 -39.78
N ILE A 19 38.66 -24.42 -39.93
CA ILE A 19 38.20 -25.52 -39.11
C ILE A 19 38.73 -26.83 -39.76
N THR A 20 39.79 -27.38 -39.18
CA THR A 20 40.23 -28.75 -39.48
C THR A 20 39.26 -29.71 -38.81
N ALA A 21 38.46 -30.41 -39.62
CA ALA A 21 37.63 -31.53 -39.16
C ALA A 21 38.50 -32.75 -38.86
N CYS A 22 38.70 -33.05 -37.55
CA CYS A 22 39.18 -34.35 -37.13
C CYS A 22 38.01 -35.35 -37.18
N GLY A 23 38.04 -36.24 -38.15
CA GLY A 23 37.16 -37.39 -38.22
C GLY A 23 37.42 -38.35 -37.06
N VAL A 24 36.50 -38.39 -36.11
CA VAL A 24 36.48 -39.44 -35.08
C VAL A 24 35.80 -40.66 -35.68
N GLY A 25 36.57 -41.68 -35.93
CA GLY A 25 36.08 -42.97 -36.39
C GLY A 25 35.13 -43.59 -35.37
N VAL A 26 33.89 -43.75 -35.77
CA VAL A 26 32.88 -44.44 -34.98
C VAL A 26 33.25 -45.92 -34.95
N ARG A 27 33.77 -46.39 -33.82
CA ARG A 27 33.89 -47.84 -33.58
C ARG A 27 32.49 -48.41 -33.41
N PRO A 28 32.14 -49.54 -34.10
CA PRO A 28 30.88 -50.21 -33.87
C PRO A 28 30.82 -50.71 -32.42
N VAL A 29 29.81 -50.28 -31.71
CA VAL A 29 29.49 -50.83 -30.40
C VAL A 29 29.08 -52.30 -30.60
N PRO A 30 29.66 -53.26 -29.87
CA PRO A 30 29.19 -54.62 -29.92
C PRO A 30 27.75 -54.71 -29.45
N THR A 31 26.86 -55.20 -30.29
CA THR A 31 25.48 -55.51 -29.92
C THR A 31 25.53 -56.72 -28.99
N LEU A 32 25.39 -56.46 -27.68
CA LEU A 32 25.09 -57.52 -26.74
C LEU A 32 23.65 -57.98 -27.02
N SER A 33 23.50 -59.11 -27.64
CA SER A 33 22.22 -59.81 -27.66
C SER A 33 21.93 -60.28 -26.24
N HIS A 34 21.14 -59.51 -25.54
CA HIS A 34 20.53 -60.00 -24.31
C HIS A 34 19.29 -60.81 -24.70
N ASP A 35 19.42 -62.08 -24.55
CA ASP A 35 18.25 -62.96 -24.44
C ASP A 35 17.49 -62.56 -23.21
N PHE A 36 16.43 -61.78 -23.41
CA PHE A 36 15.48 -61.54 -22.36
C PHE A 36 14.72 -62.80 -22.05
N THR A 37 15.29 -63.64 -21.17
CA THR A 37 14.45 -64.58 -20.47
C THR A 37 13.43 -63.81 -19.67
N THR A 38 12.18 -63.88 -20.13
CA THR A 38 11.03 -63.39 -19.35
C THR A 38 10.99 -64.15 -18.04
N SER A 39 11.62 -63.57 -17.01
CA SER A 39 11.40 -64.05 -15.64
C SER A 39 9.96 -63.75 -15.28
N THR A 40 9.17 -64.75 -15.07
CA THR A 40 7.85 -64.66 -14.48
C THR A 40 7.99 -63.84 -13.17
N PRO A 41 7.18 -62.81 -12.92
CA PRO A 41 7.29 -62.03 -11.69
C PRO A 41 7.10 -62.97 -10.50
N ASP A 42 8.12 -63.08 -9.67
CA ASP A 42 8.05 -63.79 -8.41
C ASP A 42 6.94 -63.14 -7.55
N ALA A 43 5.98 -63.97 -7.14
CA ALA A 43 4.78 -63.53 -6.41
C ALA A 43 5.07 -63.08 -4.95
N GLY A 44 6.32 -62.59 -4.72
CA GLY A 44 6.80 -62.28 -3.38
C GLY A 44 7.26 -60.84 -3.13
N TYR A 45 7.17 -59.90 -4.10
CA TYR A 45 7.48 -58.51 -3.79
C TYR A 45 6.30 -57.84 -3.07
N PRO A 46 6.50 -57.28 -1.87
CA PRO A 46 5.44 -56.58 -1.19
C PRO A 46 5.01 -55.41 -2.08
N THR A 47 3.73 -55.43 -2.47
CA THR A 47 3.07 -54.28 -3.10
C THR A 47 3.44 -53.05 -2.29
N ALA A 48 4.02 -52.01 -2.94
CA ALA A 48 4.36 -50.76 -2.26
C ALA A 48 3.15 -50.33 -1.48
N MET A 49 3.29 -50.24 -0.14
CA MET A 49 2.23 -49.67 0.69
C MET A 49 1.84 -48.31 0.15
N PRO A 50 0.54 -48.02 0.01
CA PRO A 50 0.12 -46.70 -0.38
C PRO A 50 0.74 -45.71 0.60
N THR A 51 1.57 -44.82 0.11
CA THR A 51 2.11 -43.71 0.89
C THR A 51 0.92 -42.82 1.24
N PHE A 52 0.48 -42.84 2.48
CA PHE A 52 -0.56 -41.91 2.96
C PHE A 52 0.05 -40.51 2.90
N THR A 53 -0.35 -39.72 1.93
CA THR A 53 -0.12 -38.27 1.98
C THR A 53 -1.02 -37.73 3.09
N PRO A 54 -0.49 -37.19 4.19
CA PRO A 54 -1.33 -36.68 5.26
C PRO A 54 -2.24 -35.60 4.67
N THR A 55 -3.53 -35.71 4.92
CA THR A 55 -4.48 -34.64 4.58
C THR A 55 -4.08 -33.38 5.38
N PRO A 56 -3.88 -32.23 4.71
CA PRO A 56 -3.56 -30.99 5.41
C PRO A 56 -4.60 -30.71 6.51
N ALA A 57 -4.13 -30.24 7.66
CA ALA A 57 -5.02 -29.89 8.77
C ALA A 57 -6.01 -28.80 8.32
N ALA A 58 -7.27 -28.92 8.71
CA ALA A 58 -8.33 -27.98 8.35
C ALA A 58 -7.98 -26.56 8.87
N LEU A 59 -8.25 -25.54 8.07
CA LEU A 59 -8.07 -24.14 8.49
C LEU A 59 -8.92 -23.86 9.74
N GLY A 60 -8.32 -23.19 10.72
CA GLY A 60 -8.95 -22.92 12.01
C GLY A 60 -8.80 -24.04 13.04
N SER A 61 -8.05 -25.13 12.74
CA SER A 61 -7.63 -26.13 13.73
C SER A 61 -6.42 -25.62 14.54
N LEU A 62 -6.05 -26.35 15.61
CA LEU A 62 -4.85 -26.05 16.40
C LEU A 62 -3.56 -26.14 15.56
N GLU A 63 -3.51 -27.08 14.61
CA GLU A 63 -2.36 -27.32 13.74
C GLU A 63 -2.29 -26.34 12.55
N ASN A 64 -3.44 -25.76 12.17
CA ASN A 64 -3.57 -24.79 11.07
C ASN A 64 -4.53 -23.66 11.47
N PRO A 65 -4.11 -22.76 12.37
CA PRO A 65 -4.99 -21.69 12.86
C PRO A 65 -5.30 -20.68 11.76
N LEU A 66 -6.45 -20.03 11.85
CA LEU A 66 -6.76 -18.84 11.07
C LEU A 66 -5.89 -17.69 11.57
N VAL A 67 -5.17 -17.03 10.70
CA VAL A 67 -4.27 -15.92 11.06
C VAL A 67 -4.83 -14.59 10.59
N ILE A 68 -4.94 -13.65 11.54
CA ILE A 68 -5.15 -12.22 11.25
C ILE A 68 -3.82 -11.50 11.50
N ALA A 69 -3.38 -10.75 10.54
CA ALA A 69 -2.05 -10.15 10.51
C ALA A 69 -2.08 -8.63 10.42
N GLN A 70 -1.00 -8.00 10.84
CA GLN A 70 -0.68 -6.59 10.52
C GLN A 70 0.83 -6.38 10.53
N VAL A 71 1.27 -5.29 9.90
CA VAL A 71 2.67 -4.85 9.95
C VAL A 71 2.84 -3.91 11.12
N ASP A 72 3.69 -4.30 12.06
CA ASP A 72 4.22 -3.43 13.11
C ASP A 72 5.56 -4.01 13.58
N PRO A 73 6.69 -3.29 13.39
CA PRO A 73 8.01 -3.79 13.75
C PRO A 73 8.28 -3.76 15.26
N SER A 74 7.47 -3.04 16.03
CA SER A 74 7.72 -2.84 17.46
C SER A 74 6.41 -2.67 18.26
N PRO A 75 5.49 -3.65 18.18
CA PRO A 75 4.22 -3.54 18.88
C PRO A 75 4.43 -3.51 20.39
N SER A 76 3.74 -2.63 21.09
CA SER A 76 3.78 -2.57 22.54
C SER A 76 3.19 -3.84 23.16
N ALA A 77 3.53 -4.13 24.44
CA ALA A 77 2.95 -5.28 25.14
C ALA A 77 1.41 -5.16 25.25
N GLU A 78 0.89 -3.95 25.45
CA GLU A 78 -0.54 -3.68 25.46
C GLU A 78 -1.20 -3.98 24.12
N GLN A 79 -0.60 -3.52 23.03
CA GLN A 79 -1.06 -3.80 21.68
C GLN A 79 -1.05 -5.30 21.36
N GLN A 80 0.03 -6.01 21.72
CA GLN A 80 0.11 -7.47 21.55
C GLN A 80 -0.98 -8.20 22.32
N SER A 81 -1.23 -7.81 23.60
CA SER A 81 -2.30 -8.38 24.39
C SER A 81 -3.67 -8.11 23.75
N ALA A 82 -3.97 -6.86 23.43
CA ALA A 82 -5.24 -6.46 22.82
C ALA A 82 -5.52 -7.20 21.50
N PHE A 83 -4.49 -7.38 20.66
CA PHE A 83 -4.60 -8.09 19.39
C PHE A 83 -4.80 -9.60 19.58
N SER A 84 -4.11 -10.20 20.55
CA SER A 84 -4.31 -11.60 20.93
C SER A 84 -5.71 -11.85 21.49
N ASP A 85 -6.20 -10.95 22.35
CA ASP A 85 -7.54 -11.03 22.94
C ASP A 85 -8.64 -10.89 21.87
N LEU A 86 -8.45 -9.94 20.91
CA LEU A 86 -9.34 -9.79 19.77
C LEU A 86 -9.39 -11.08 18.91
N ALA A 87 -8.24 -11.66 18.62
CA ALA A 87 -8.15 -12.92 17.88
C ALA A 87 -8.85 -14.06 18.63
N SER A 88 -8.69 -14.13 19.95
CA SER A 88 -9.34 -15.15 20.80
C SER A 88 -10.86 -14.98 20.83
N LEU A 89 -11.36 -13.75 20.94
CA LEU A 89 -12.79 -13.45 20.89
C LEU A 89 -13.41 -13.85 19.53
N LEU A 90 -12.72 -13.48 18.44
CA LEU A 90 -13.13 -13.89 17.10
C LEU A 90 -13.11 -15.41 16.96
N GLY A 91 -12.09 -16.09 17.50
CA GLY A 91 -11.98 -17.54 17.50
C GLY A 91 -13.16 -18.20 18.19
N GLY A 92 -13.58 -17.69 19.35
CA GLY A 92 -14.77 -18.15 20.07
C GLY A 92 -16.05 -18.00 19.24
N HIS A 93 -16.21 -16.85 18.53
CA HIS A 93 -17.35 -16.61 17.64
C HIS A 93 -17.35 -17.56 16.42
N LEU A 94 -16.19 -17.77 15.82
CA LEU A 94 -16.04 -18.63 14.64
C LEU A 94 -16.02 -20.13 14.97
N GLN A 95 -15.82 -20.50 16.23
CA GLN A 95 -15.52 -21.86 16.67
C GLN A 95 -14.28 -22.43 15.99
N MET A 96 -13.25 -21.60 15.86
CA MET A 96 -11.98 -21.88 15.19
C MET A 96 -10.82 -21.41 16.07
N THR A 97 -9.64 -22.00 15.89
CA THR A 97 -8.43 -21.40 16.44
C THR A 97 -8.04 -20.21 15.58
N VAL A 98 -8.03 -19.01 16.17
CA VAL A 98 -7.62 -17.75 15.52
C VAL A 98 -6.43 -17.18 16.26
N VAL A 99 -5.43 -16.70 15.52
CA VAL A 99 -4.24 -16.06 16.09
C VAL A 99 -3.99 -14.70 15.43
N GLY A 100 -3.64 -13.71 16.25
CA GLY A 100 -3.13 -12.43 15.79
C GLY A 100 -1.63 -12.52 15.56
N ARG A 101 -1.13 -11.97 14.46
CA ARG A 101 0.30 -11.99 14.15
C ARG A 101 0.78 -10.63 13.66
N PHE A 102 1.90 -10.16 14.24
CA PHE A 102 2.64 -9.00 13.76
C PHE A 102 3.78 -9.44 12.84
N TYR A 103 4.02 -8.66 11.80
CA TYR A 103 5.16 -8.79 10.91
C TYR A 103 6.01 -7.52 10.98
N ASN A 104 7.32 -7.65 10.93
CA ASN A 104 8.19 -6.47 11.04
C ASN A 104 8.14 -5.60 9.78
N THR A 105 7.85 -6.19 8.63
CA THR A 105 7.82 -5.49 7.35
C THR A 105 6.66 -5.96 6.50
N TYR A 106 6.23 -5.12 5.57
CA TYR A 106 5.25 -5.52 4.56
C TYR A 106 5.73 -6.72 3.72
N GLN A 107 7.02 -6.81 3.43
CA GLN A 107 7.57 -7.94 2.66
C GLN A 107 7.35 -9.27 3.38
N GLU A 108 7.57 -9.32 4.70
CA GLU A 108 7.30 -10.52 5.50
C GLU A 108 5.80 -10.87 5.47
N LEU A 109 4.92 -9.87 5.63
CA LEU A 109 3.47 -10.07 5.51
C LEU A 109 3.09 -10.54 4.11
N GLU A 110 3.64 -9.94 3.06
CA GLU A 110 3.39 -10.35 1.68
C GLU A 110 3.75 -11.82 1.45
N PHE A 111 4.91 -12.29 1.94
CA PHE A 111 5.28 -13.70 1.88
C PHE A 111 4.30 -14.60 2.64
N ALA A 112 3.78 -14.14 3.78
CA ALA A 112 2.81 -14.90 4.53
C ALA A 112 1.46 -15.00 3.79
N LEU A 113 1.00 -13.92 3.15
CA LEU A 113 -0.20 -13.92 2.30
C LEU A 113 -0.03 -14.86 1.10
N GLN A 114 1.10 -14.80 0.39
CA GLN A 114 1.42 -15.68 -0.76
C GLN A 114 1.40 -17.16 -0.38
N ARG A 115 1.92 -17.49 0.80
CA ARG A 115 1.99 -18.86 1.32
C ARG A 115 0.76 -19.30 2.10
N GLN A 116 -0.27 -18.47 2.15
CA GLN A 116 -1.51 -18.73 2.90
C GLN A 116 -1.26 -18.93 4.41
N GLN A 117 -0.20 -18.32 4.93
CA GLN A 117 0.14 -18.32 6.35
C GLN A 117 -0.57 -17.19 7.11
N ALA A 118 -1.21 -16.28 6.41
CA ALA A 118 -2.14 -15.28 6.92
C ALA A 118 -3.35 -15.23 5.96
N GLN A 119 -4.56 -15.26 6.50
CA GLN A 119 -5.80 -15.27 5.74
C GLN A 119 -6.47 -13.91 5.73
N PHE A 120 -6.30 -13.15 6.80
CA PHE A 120 -6.74 -11.77 6.90
C PHE A 120 -5.56 -10.87 7.26
N ALA A 121 -5.57 -9.65 6.76
CA ALA A 121 -4.56 -8.65 7.12
C ALA A 121 -5.17 -7.26 7.23
N TRP A 122 -4.76 -6.54 8.28
CA TRP A 122 -4.97 -5.11 8.37
C TRP A 122 -3.89 -4.42 7.55
N LEU A 123 -4.30 -3.66 6.55
CA LEU A 123 -3.41 -3.07 5.56
C LEU A 123 -3.60 -1.56 5.49
N GLN A 124 -2.49 -0.84 5.51
CA GLN A 124 -2.46 0.58 5.13
C GLN A 124 -2.72 0.73 3.63
N PRO A 125 -3.14 1.91 3.14
CA PRO A 125 -3.50 2.10 1.73
C PRO A 125 -2.46 1.59 0.73
N VAL A 126 -1.17 1.88 0.94
CA VAL A 126 -0.10 1.45 0.03
C VAL A 126 0.13 -0.06 0.09
N GLU A 127 0.08 -0.65 1.27
CA GLU A 127 0.19 -2.09 1.49
C GLU A 127 -0.92 -2.83 0.75
N TYR A 128 -2.15 -2.32 0.87
CA TYR A 128 -3.29 -2.88 0.15
C TYR A 128 -3.12 -2.79 -1.36
N LEU A 129 -2.71 -1.63 -1.87
CA LEU A 129 -2.50 -1.45 -3.31
C LEU A 129 -1.47 -2.45 -3.86
N LEU A 130 -0.37 -2.68 -3.15
CA LEU A 130 0.63 -3.67 -3.53
C LEU A 130 0.09 -5.11 -3.47
N ALA A 131 -0.61 -5.46 -2.38
CA ALA A 131 -1.19 -6.79 -2.22
C ALA A 131 -2.25 -7.07 -3.30
N SER A 132 -3.15 -6.10 -3.57
CA SER A 132 -4.21 -6.25 -4.56
C SER A 132 -3.67 -6.33 -6.00
N GLN A 133 -2.62 -5.59 -6.35
CA GLN A 133 -1.96 -5.69 -7.66
C GLN A 133 -1.41 -7.10 -7.94
N LYS A 134 -1.01 -7.81 -6.90
CA LYS A 134 -0.51 -9.19 -6.98
C LYS A 134 -1.60 -10.24 -6.80
N GLY A 135 -2.86 -9.83 -6.63
CA GLY A 135 -3.97 -10.73 -6.39
C GLY A 135 -3.90 -11.45 -5.03
N LEU A 136 -3.18 -10.89 -4.05
CA LEU A 136 -2.96 -11.51 -2.75
C LEU A 136 -4.02 -11.15 -1.72
N ALA A 137 -4.69 -10.01 -1.91
CA ALA A 137 -5.67 -9.51 -0.95
C ALA A 137 -6.80 -8.74 -1.65
N THR A 138 -7.99 -8.85 -1.07
CA THR A 138 -9.18 -8.07 -1.43
C THR A 138 -9.70 -7.39 -0.17
N ALA A 139 -10.02 -6.09 -0.26
CA ALA A 139 -10.55 -5.34 0.87
C ALA A 139 -11.95 -5.84 1.28
N LEU A 140 -12.18 -5.91 2.58
CA LEU A 140 -13.42 -6.35 3.19
C LEU A 140 -14.08 -5.24 4.00
N LEU A 141 -13.30 -4.64 4.91
CA LEU A 141 -13.75 -3.56 5.78
C LEU A 141 -12.75 -2.42 5.76
N VAL A 142 -13.23 -1.21 5.98
CA VAL A 142 -12.40 -0.02 6.23
C VAL A 142 -12.72 0.51 7.62
N SER A 143 -11.71 1.05 8.27
CA SER A 143 -11.90 1.77 9.53
C SER A 143 -12.52 3.15 9.29
N ASN A 144 -13.53 3.48 10.07
CA ASN A 144 -13.96 4.85 10.28
C ASN A 144 -13.04 5.46 11.35
N HIS A 145 -12.30 6.50 10.96
CA HIS A 145 -11.40 7.25 11.82
C HIS A 145 -11.84 8.71 11.86
N LEU A 146 -12.05 9.26 13.04
CA LEU A 146 -12.56 10.63 13.22
C LEU A 146 -13.86 10.94 12.41
N GLY A 147 -14.72 9.93 12.24
CA GLY A 147 -16.00 10.09 11.54
C GLY A 147 -15.96 9.85 10.04
N VAL A 148 -14.80 9.51 9.45
CA VAL A 148 -14.63 9.30 8.01
C VAL A 148 -13.93 7.99 7.70
N THR A 149 -14.24 7.39 6.53
CA THR A 149 -13.63 6.14 6.05
C THR A 149 -12.43 6.36 5.13
N GLY A 150 -12.10 7.62 4.88
CA GLY A 150 -10.95 8.02 4.08
C GLY A 150 -10.73 9.51 4.19
N TYR A 151 -9.60 9.97 3.74
CA TYR A 151 -9.21 11.37 3.77
C TYR A 151 -8.78 11.86 2.38
N GLY A 152 -8.70 13.16 2.24
CA GLY A 152 -8.33 13.83 1.00
C GLY A 152 -7.11 14.70 1.17
N VAL A 153 -6.92 15.56 0.20
CA VAL A 153 -5.90 16.60 0.19
C VAL A 153 -6.54 17.98 0.02
N GLN A 154 -5.96 18.99 0.64
CA GLN A 154 -6.32 20.39 0.39
C GLN A 154 -5.10 21.15 -0.11
N PHE A 155 -5.36 22.08 -1.02
CA PHE A 155 -4.36 23.01 -1.52
C PHE A 155 -4.63 24.38 -0.91
N LEU A 156 -3.60 24.94 -0.28
CA LEU A 156 -3.64 26.21 0.42
C LEU A 156 -2.91 27.26 -0.40
N GLY A 157 -3.45 28.45 -0.44
CA GLY A 157 -2.77 29.65 -0.97
C GLY A 157 -2.62 30.71 0.11
N HIS A 158 -1.90 31.80 -0.19
CA HIS A 158 -1.83 32.95 0.71
C HIS A 158 -2.90 33.99 0.30
N SER A 159 -3.58 34.60 1.27
CA SER A 159 -4.65 35.59 1.04
C SER A 159 -4.17 36.83 0.25
N ASP A 160 -2.89 37.17 0.31
CA ASP A 160 -2.31 38.27 -0.49
C ASP A 160 -2.00 37.86 -1.95
N SER A 161 -2.24 36.60 -2.32
CA SER A 161 -2.13 36.17 -3.70
C SER A 161 -3.39 36.50 -4.50
N THR A 162 -3.29 36.39 -5.83
CA THR A 162 -4.44 36.57 -6.72
C THR A 162 -5.23 35.27 -6.93
N PHE A 163 -5.00 34.26 -6.11
CA PHE A 163 -5.67 32.98 -6.23
C PHE A 163 -7.17 33.08 -5.91
N VAL A 164 -7.95 32.34 -6.66
CA VAL A 164 -9.39 32.15 -6.41
C VAL A 164 -9.57 30.90 -5.55
N SER A 165 -10.32 31.03 -4.45
CA SER A 165 -10.78 29.87 -3.71
C SER A 165 -11.98 29.25 -4.41
N TYR A 166 -11.87 27.94 -4.68
CA TYR A 166 -12.97 27.09 -5.16
C TYR A 166 -13.48 26.18 -4.04
N PHE A 167 -13.28 26.57 -2.80
CA PHE A 167 -13.75 25.86 -1.62
C PHE A 167 -14.88 26.64 -0.94
N ASP A 168 -16.00 25.96 -0.72
CA ASP A 168 -17.15 26.49 0.01
C ASP A 168 -17.08 25.99 1.46
N ILE A 169 -16.91 26.94 2.39
CA ILE A 169 -16.85 26.66 3.82
C ILE A 169 -18.19 26.12 4.36
N GLY A 170 -19.33 26.56 3.79
CA GLY A 170 -20.66 26.16 4.25
C GLY A 170 -20.96 24.67 3.97
N THR A 171 -20.53 24.19 2.82
CA THR A 171 -20.69 22.77 2.41
C THR A 171 -19.48 21.91 2.66
N HIS A 172 -18.35 22.48 3.07
CA HIS A 172 -17.06 21.84 3.22
C HIS A 172 -16.64 21.05 1.97
N SER A 173 -16.88 21.60 0.79
CA SER A 173 -16.60 20.96 -0.48
C SER A 173 -16.09 21.94 -1.52
N SER A 174 -15.41 21.43 -2.55
CA SER A 174 -14.96 22.25 -3.67
C SER A 174 -16.08 22.48 -4.66
N THR A 175 -16.14 23.70 -5.22
CA THR A 175 -17.16 24.17 -6.18
C THR A 175 -16.72 24.00 -7.63
N ALA A 176 -15.50 23.54 -7.86
CA ALA A 176 -14.95 23.28 -9.20
C ALA A 176 -14.14 21.98 -9.23
N GLU A 177 -14.01 21.41 -10.42
CA GLU A 177 -13.16 20.26 -10.67
C GLU A 177 -11.67 20.62 -10.49
N ALA A 178 -10.84 19.59 -10.18
CA ALA A 178 -9.41 19.76 -9.92
C ALA A 178 -8.66 20.46 -11.05
N ASN A 179 -8.96 20.11 -12.31
CA ASN A 179 -8.33 20.70 -13.50
C ASN A 179 -8.59 22.21 -13.64
N VAL A 180 -9.75 22.69 -13.17
CA VAL A 180 -10.10 24.12 -13.18
C VAL A 180 -9.44 24.83 -12.01
N ALA A 181 -9.65 24.31 -10.81
CA ALA A 181 -9.18 24.94 -9.59
C ALA A 181 -7.65 25.00 -9.47
N LEU A 182 -6.97 23.90 -9.82
CA LEU A 182 -5.51 23.78 -9.70
C LEU A 182 -4.74 24.39 -10.87
N ALA A 183 -5.39 24.70 -12.00
CA ALA A 183 -4.74 25.35 -13.16
C ALA A 183 -4.04 26.66 -12.78
N GLN A 184 -4.55 27.41 -11.81
CA GLN A 184 -3.95 28.63 -11.30
C GLN A 184 -2.59 28.43 -10.63
N LEU A 185 -2.23 27.20 -10.29
CA LEU A 185 -0.95 26.82 -9.68
C LEU A 185 0.11 26.47 -10.74
N SER A 186 -0.23 26.54 -12.03
CA SER A 186 0.68 26.25 -13.14
C SER A 186 1.92 27.15 -13.11
N GLY A 187 3.11 26.55 -13.30
CA GLY A 187 4.40 27.25 -13.27
C GLY A 187 4.86 27.69 -11.87
N LEU A 188 4.11 27.36 -10.83
CA LEU A 188 4.43 27.77 -9.47
C LEU A 188 5.11 26.66 -8.67
N ARG A 189 5.72 27.03 -7.54
CA ARG A 189 6.41 26.13 -6.63
C ARG A 189 5.54 25.90 -5.37
N GLY A 190 5.27 24.64 -5.06
CA GLY A 190 4.57 24.25 -3.82
C GLY A 190 5.51 23.92 -2.68
N CYS A 191 5.02 24.03 -1.46
CA CYS A 191 5.56 23.38 -0.26
C CYS A 191 4.82 22.07 -0.07
N LEU A 192 5.52 20.96 -0.24
CA LEU A 192 5.02 19.60 -0.04
C LEU A 192 5.81 18.92 1.06
N THR A 193 5.23 17.95 1.72
CA THR A 193 5.92 17.19 2.77
C THR A 193 6.98 16.24 2.19
N GLU A 194 7.43 15.28 2.96
CA GLU A 194 8.37 14.26 2.50
C GLU A 194 7.72 13.27 1.53
N GLU A 195 8.55 12.60 0.75
CA GLU A 195 8.15 11.61 -0.26
C GLU A 195 7.59 10.30 0.33
N ASN A 196 7.47 10.17 1.64
CA ASN A 196 6.75 9.09 2.32
C ASN A 196 5.26 9.40 2.52
N SER A 197 4.81 10.63 2.26
CA SER A 197 3.43 11.08 2.48
C SER A 197 2.57 10.96 1.22
N LEU A 198 1.45 10.24 1.33
CA LEU A 198 0.44 10.22 0.27
C LEU A 198 -0.20 11.61 0.10
N ALA A 199 -0.80 12.15 1.17
CA ALA A 199 -1.56 13.38 1.09
C ALA A 199 -0.68 14.65 0.99
N GLY A 200 0.54 14.61 1.50
CA GLY A 200 1.42 15.77 1.49
C GLY A 200 2.35 15.85 0.28
N TYR A 201 2.46 14.77 -0.51
CA TYR A 201 3.39 14.71 -1.62
C TYR A 201 2.81 14.03 -2.88
N TRP A 202 2.51 12.72 -2.82
CA TRP A 202 2.23 11.97 -4.04
C TRP A 202 0.86 12.21 -4.63
N VAL A 203 -0.18 12.32 -3.82
CA VAL A 203 -1.53 12.63 -4.31
C VAL A 203 -1.60 14.04 -4.90
N PRO A 204 -1.02 15.09 -4.28
CA PRO A 204 -0.87 16.40 -4.92
C PRO A 204 -0.18 16.35 -6.27
N LEU A 205 0.97 15.65 -6.40
CA LEU A 205 1.66 15.49 -7.68
C LEU A 205 0.82 14.71 -8.68
N GLY A 206 0.08 13.68 -8.21
CA GLY A 206 -0.85 12.94 -9.04
C GLY A 206 -1.92 13.83 -9.67
N TYR A 207 -2.52 14.72 -8.91
CA TYR A 207 -3.49 15.67 -9.44
C TYR A 207 -2.88 16.60 -10.50
N PHE A 208 -1.70 17.16 -10.27
CA PHE A 208 -1.05 18.00 -11.26
C PHE A 208 -0.74 17.25 -12.55
N ASN A 209 -0.16 16.07 -12.44
CA ASN A 209 0.22 15.28 -13.62
C ASN A 209 -1.00 14.73 -14.37
N LEU A 210 -2.03 14.26 -13.67
CA LEU A 210 -3.26 13.76 -14.28
C LEU A 210 -3.97 14.83 -15.12
N HIS A 211 -3.89 16.09 -14.68
CA HIS A 211 -4.52 17.22 -15.37
C HIS A 211 -3.54 18.04 -16.23
N ASN A 212 -2.31 17.56 -16.44
CA ASN A 212 -1.27 18.24 -17.21
C ASN A 212 -0.98 19.68 -16.74
N ILE A 213 -0.96 19.90 -15.43
CA ILE A 213 -0.65 21.18 -14.81
C ILE A 213 0.85 21.17 -14.45
N PRO A 214 1.71 21.85 -15.23
CA PRO A 214 3.15 21.88 -14.96
C PRO A 214 3.42 22.72 -13.71
N THR A 215 4.17 22.19 -12.75
CA THR A 215 4.62 22.88 -11.56
C THR A 215 6.14 22.86 -11.47
N LEU A 216 6.72 23.78 -10.73
CA LEU A 216 8.15 23.74 -10.42
C LEU A 216 8.41 22.66 -9.37
N LYS A 217 9.68 22.17 -9.31
CA LYS A 217 10.08 21.23 -8.28
C LYS A 217 9.68 21.77 -6.90
N PRO A 218 8.93 21.00 -6.10
CA PRO A 218 8.46 21.48 -4.81
C PRO A 218 9.60 21.69 -3.83
N VAL A 219 9.37 22.55 -2.85
CA VAL A 219 10.16 22.61 -1.61
C VAL A 219 9.67 21.50 -0.72
N GLN A 220 10.54 20.59 -0.35
CA GLN A 220 10.21 19.55 0.62
C GLN A 220 10.27 20.14 2.04
N THR A 221 9.22 19.89 2.80
CA THR A 221 9.10 20.23 4.21
C THR A 221 8.99 18.94 5.03
N PHE A 222 9.38 18.97 6.30
CA PHE A 222 9.40 17.77 7.15
C PHE A 222 8.06 17.46 7.82
N SER A 223 7.07 18.36 7.70
CA SER A 223 5.73 18.17 8.28
C SER A 223 4.70 19.08 7.63
N TYR A 224 3.43 18.79 7.87
CA TYR A 224 2.35 19.68 7.44
C TYR A 224 2.42 21.05 8.11
N SER A 225 2.77 21.11 9.39
CA SER A 225 3.00 22.36 10.12
C SER A 225 4.12 23.18 9.49
N ALA A 226 5.20 22.53 9.05
CA ALA A 226 6.30 23.20 8.36
C ALA A 226 5.88 23.74 6.98
N SER A 227 5.05 22.97 6.22
CA SER A 227 4.47 23.46 4.95
C SER A 227 3.62 24.70 5.15
N ILE A 228 2.77 24.70 6.17
CA ILE A 228 1.89 25.81 6.51
C ILE A 228 2.71 27.04 6.90
N ARG A 229 3.72 26.87 7.77
CA ARG A 229 4.60 27.98 8.18
C ARG A 229 5.38 28.57 6.99
N ALA A 230 5.91 27.70 6.12
CA ALA A 230 6.65 28.14 4.94
C ALA A 230 5.77 28.96 3.98
N LEU A 231 4.51 28.55 3.79
CA LEU A 231 3.56 29.30 2.99
C LEU A 231 3.16 30.63 3.66
N TYR A 232 2.95 30.61 4.99
CA TYR A 232 2.58 31.79 5.77
C TYR A 232 3.64 32.90 5.73
N ILE A 233 4.93 32.53 5.81
CA ILE A 233 6.06 33.49 5.79
C ILE A 233 6.23 34.10 4.40
N LYS A 234 5.74 33.46 3.34
CA LYS A 234 5.93 33.80 1.93
C LYS A 234 7.39 33.69 1.43
N GLY A 235 7.56 33.76 0.11
CA GLY A 235 8.87 33.78 -0.55
C GLY A 235 9.54 32.40 -0.68
N ILE A 236 9.04 31.36 -0.03
CA ILE A 236 9.56 29.99 -0.11
C ILE A 236 8.78 29.20 -1.15
N CYS A 237 7.46 29.23 -1.07
CA CYS A 237 6.53 28.58 -1.98
C CYS A 237 5.28 29.45 -2.22
N SER A 238 4.55 29.16 -3.28
CA SER A 238 3.34 29.90 -3.66
C SER A 238 2.06 29.24 -3.15
N TYR A 239 2.10 27.93 -2.89
CA TYR A 239 1.02 27.14 -2.35
C TYR A 239 1.57 26.01 -1.48
N ALA A 240 0.72 25.38 -0.69
CA ALA A 240 1.06 24.17 0.04
C ALA A 240 -0.04 23.12 -0.14
N ALA A 241 0.30 21.84 0.04
CA ALA A 241 -0.67 20.77 0.11
C ALA A 241 -0.58 20.05 1.45
N THR A 242 -1.76 19.74 2.02
CA THR A 242 -1.90 19.02 3.29
C THR A 242 -3.03 18.00 3.19
N TYR A 243 -3.13 17.10 4.19
CA TYR A 243 -4.33 16.26 4.28
C TYR A 243 -5.57 17.10 4.62
N ALA A 244 -6.74 16.55 4.34
CA ALA A 244 -8.03 17.17 4.58
C ALA A 244 -9.11 16.11 4.92
N ILE A 245 -10.27 16.57 5.33
CA ILE A 245 -11.49 15.80 5.63
C ILE A 245 -11.43 15.18 7.04
N SER A 246 -10.42 14.35 7.34
CA SER A 246 -10.26 13.78 8.69
C SER A 246 -9.92 14.86 9.74
N ALA A 247 -9.12 15.86 9.35
CA ALA A 247 -8.84 17.05 10.12
C ALA A 247 -8.23 18.14 9.21
N ASP A 248 -8.03 19.33 9.74
CA ASP A 248 -7.34 20.44 9.07
C ASP A 248 -6.05 20.78 9.80
N PRO A 249 -4.87 20.52 9.21
CA PRO A 249 -3.59 20.82 9.85
C PRO A 249 -3.38 22.28 10.25
N ARG A 250 -4.10 23.22 9.62
CA ARG A 250 -4.06 24.64 10.00
C ARG A 250 -4.61 24.88 11.41
N THR A 251 -5.54 24.01 11.87
CA THR A 251 -6.18 24.11 13.19
C THR A 251 -5.45 23.36 14.28
N SER A 252 -4.32 22.72 13.99
CA SER A 252 -3.52 22.05 15.02
C SER A 252 -3.05 23.06 16.08
N SER A 253 -3.03 22.64 17.35
CA SER A 253 -2.63 23.49 18.47
C SER A 253 -1.25 24.13 18.26
N GLU A 254 -0.33 23.38 17.68
CA GLU A 254 1.01 23.83 17.33
C GLU A 254 0.99 24.99 16.32
N VAL A 255 0.15 24.90 15.29
CA VAL A 255 0.06 25.92 14.24
C VAL A 255 -0.69 27.16 14.75
N ILE A 256 -1.86 26.99 15.36
CA ILE A 256 -2.68 28.12 15.83
C ILE A 256 -1.95 28.94 16.90
N THR A 257 -1.19 28.29 17.78
CA THR A 257 -0.44 29.01 18.83
C THR A 257 0.59 29.96 18.23
N ASP A 258 1.30 29.55 17.19
CA ASP A 258 2.33 30.37 16.54
C ASP A 258 1.73 31.33 15.51
N LEU A 259 0.65 30.93 14.85
CA LEU A 259 0.04 31.64 13.71
C LEU A 259 -1.47 31.80 13.90
N PRO A 260 -1.92 32.67 14.81
CA PRO A 260 -3.34 32.80 15.17
C PRO A 260 -4.25 33.20 13.99
N GLU A 261 -3.70 33.89 12.99
CA GLU A 261 -4.44 34.32 11.78
C GLU A 261 -4.31 33.31 10.61
N VAL A 262 -3.81 32.10 10.84
CA VAL A 262 -3.48 31.15 9.78
C VAL A 262 -4.68 30.78 8.88
N ILE A 263 -5.87 30.67 9.47
CA ILE A 263 -7.08 30.30 8.72
C ILE A 263 -7.46 31.42 7.74
N GLU A 264 -7.33 32.68 8.13
CA GLU A 264 -7.64 33.84 7.28
C GLU A 264 -6.55 34.09 6.23
N LYS A 265 -5.30 33.91 6.63
CA LYS A 265 -4.14 34.14 5.74
C LYS A 265 -3.87 33.04 4.75
N LEU A 266 -4.26 31.81 5.07
CA LEU A 266 -4.05 30.63 4.21
C LEU A 266 -5.38 29.97 3.83
N PRO A 267 -6.21 30.62 2.97
CA PRO A 267 -7.45 30.01 2.50
C PRO A 267 -7.20 28.70 1.75
N ILE A 268 -8.16 27.78 1.84
CA ILE A 268 -8.21 26.60 1.00
C ILE A 268 -8.57 27.05 -0.41
N LEU A 269 -7.72 26.72 -1.37
CA LEU A 269 -7.98 26.97 -2.78
C LEU A 269 -8.86 25.89 -3.39
N TRP A 270 -8.61 24.65 -2.99
CA TRP A 270 -9.35 23.48 -3.44
C TRP A 270 -9.11 22.32 -2.49
N MET A 271 -10.12 21.47 -2.33
CA MET A 271 -10.07 20.24 -1.51
C MET A 271 -10.58 19.07 -2.34
N SER A 272 -9.84 17.96 -2.31
CA SER A 272 -10.27 16.74 -2.98
C SER A 272 -11.42 16.04 -2.24
N PRO A 273 -12.18 15.16 -2.90
CA PRO A 273 -12.94 14.13 -2.21
C PRO A 273 -12.02 13.22 -1.36
N PRO A 274 -12.59 12.34 -0.52
CA PRO A 274 -11.80 11.35 0.23
C PRO A 274 -11.26 10.27 -0.71
N VAL A 275 -10.06 10.49 -1.26
CA VAL A 275 -9.41 9.61 -2.25
C VAL A 275 -8.44 8.61 -1.65
N ILE A 276 -8.09 8.77 -0.37
CA ILE A 276 -7.18 7.88 0.35
C ILE A 276 -8.00 7.14 1.41
N PRO A 277 -8.40 5.88 1.18
CA PRO A 277 -9.09 5.09 2.19
C PRO A 277 -8.23 4.90 3.44
N ASN A 278 -8.87 4.77 4.60
CA ASN A 278 -8.20 4.50 5.86
C ASN A 278 -7.68 3.06 5.93
N LEU A 279 -7.12 2.67 7.10
CA LEU A 279 -6.72 1.30 7.41
C LEU A 279 -7.86 0.34 7.08
N ASN A 280 -7.57 -0.73 6.34
CA ASN A 280 -8.57 -1.71 5.92
C ASN A 280 -8.22 -3.11 6.40
N LEU A 281 -9.25 -3.93 6.63
CA LEU A 281 -9.14 -5.37 6.75
C LEU A 281 -9.34 -5.98 5.37
N SER A 282 -8.35 -6.71 4.91
CA SER A 282 -8.38 -7.46 3.66
C SER A 282 -8.31 -8.96 3.92
N PHE A 283 -8.75 -9.76 2.94
CA PHE A 283 -8.68 -11.23 2.98
C PHE A 283 -7.98 -11.77 1.74
N THR A 284 -7.38 -12.96 1.87
CA THR A 284 -6.78 -13.68 0.75
C THR A 284 -7.83 -14.42 -0.07
N PRO A 285 -7.59 -14.69 -1.38
CA PRO A 285 -8.57 -15.32 -2.27
C PRO A 285 -9.08 -16.71 -1.82
N GLN A 286 -8.38 -17.37 -0.90
CA GLN A 286 -8.73 -18.70 -0.39
C GLN A 286 -9.79 -18.67 0.72
N VAL A 287 -10.07 -17.52 1.28
CA VAL A 287 -11.10 -17.34 2.31
C VAL A 287 -12.46 -17.37 1.64
N ASP A 288 -13.30 -18.32 2.01
CA ASP A 288 -14.64 -18.44 1.46
C ASP A 288 -15.58 -17.32 1.92
N LEU A 289 -16.66 -17.09 1.17
CA LEU A 289 -17.62 -16.02 1.43
C LEU A 289 -18.29 -16.12 2.79
N SER A 290 -18.53 -17.34 3.29
CA SER A 290 -19.16 -17.56 4.59
C SER A 290 -18.23 -17.09 5.71
N LEU A 291 -16.96 -17.44 5.62
CA LEU A 291 -15.96 -17.01 6.61
C LEU A 291 -15.73 -15.49 6.55
N GLN A 292 -15.69 -14.90 5.33
CA GLN A 292 -15.60 -13.44 5.15
C GLN A 292 -16.76 -12.73 5.86
N SER A 293 -18.00 -13.19 5.63
CA SER A 293 -19.20 -12.61 6.25
C SER A 293 -19.14 -12.71 7.77
N ARG A 294 -18.84 -13.89 8.30
CA ARG A 294 -18.77 -14.11 9.76
C ARG A 294 -17.73 -13.24 10.45
N VAL A 295 -16.55 -13.09 9.83
CA VAL A 295 -15.49 -12.20 10.33
C VAL A 295 -15.94 -10.73 10.27
N SER A 296 -16.51 -10.32 9.13
CA SER A 296 -17.00 -8.95 8.94
C SER A 296 -18.09 -8.60 9.95
N ASP A 297 -19.09 -9.48 10.12
CA ASP A 297 -20.21 -9.22 11.01
C ASP A 297 -19.75 -9.14 12.46
N PHE A 298 -18.87 -10.07 12.89
CA PHE A 298 -18.31 -10.02 14.24
C PHE A 298 -17.56 -8.72 14.51
N LEU A 299 -16.63 -8.34 13.63
CA LEU A 299 -15.80 -7.14 13.85
C LEU A 299 -16.61 -5.86 13.83
N ARG A 300 -17.60 -5.78 12.94
CA ARG A 300 -18.51 -4.62 12.88
C ARG A 300 -19.40 -4.52 14.11
N ASP A 301 -19.91 -5.64 14.59
CA ASP A 301 -20.72 -5.67 15.81
C ASP A 301 -19.86 -5.35 17.04
N HIS A 302 -18.63 -5.87 17.09
CA HIS A 302 -17.67 -5.56 18.16
C HIS A 302 -17.35 -4.06 18.21
N ALA A 303 -17.14 -3.44 17.06
CA ALA A 303 -16.87 -1.99 16.92
C ALA A 303 -18.08 -1.09 17.29
N ARG A 304 -19.27 -1.62 17.56
CA ARG A 304 -20.42 -0.83 18.03
C ARG A 304 -20.34 -0.46 19.51
N SER A 305 -19.67 -1.28 20.30
CA SER A 305 -19.50 -1.02 21.73
C SER A 305 -18.26 -0.16 22.00
N ASP A 306 -18.30 0.68 23.02
CA ASP A 306 -17.15 1.51 23.39
C ASP A 306 -15.94 0.64 23.83
N ALA A 307 -16.19 -0.47 24.51
CA ALA A 307 -15.14 -1.44 24.85
C ALA A 307 -14.51 -2.08 23.60
N GLY A 308 -15.33 -2.45 22.61
CA GLY A 308 -14.85 -3.01 21.36
C GLY A 308 -14.05 -2.01 20.51
N LYS A 309 -14.51 -0.75 20.44
CA LYS A 309 -13.75 0.34 19.80
C LYS A 309 -12.39 0.54 20.46
N ALA A 310 -12.37 0.61 21.79
CA ALA A 310 -11.14 0.77 22.54
C ALA A 310 -10.17 -0.41 22.32
N GLN A 311 -10.68 -1.65 22.34
CA GLN A 311 -9.87 -2.84 22.08
C GLN A 311 -9.31 -2.85 20.66
N LEU A 312 -10.14 -2.58 19.64
CA LEU A 312 -9.70 -2.47 18.24
C LEU A 312 -8.66 -1.37 18.07
N SER A 313 -8.90 -0.19 18.66
CA SER A 313 -7.98 0.93 18.57
C SER A 313 -6.62 0.63 19.20
N THR A 314 -6.62 -0.03 20.36
CA THR A 314 -5.39 -0.49 21.01
C THR A 314 -4.68 -1.57 20.18
N ALA A 315 -5.42 -2.59 19.73
CA ALA A 315 -4.87 -3.71 18.96
C ALA A 315 -4.24 -3.28 17.64
N LEU A 316 -4.83 -2.28 16.98
CA LEU A 316 -4.39 -1.81 15.66
C LEU A 316 -3.48 -0.57 15.73
N HIS A 317 -3.27 -0.02 16.92
CA HIS A 317 -2.59 1.25 17.12
C HIS A 317 -3.14 2.35 16.19
N TYR A 318 -4.47 2.36 16.03
CA TYR A 318 -5.19 3.23 15.11
C TYR A 318 -6.60 3.49 15.66
N GLU A 319 -7.01 4.72 15.80
CA GLU A 319 -8.33 5.07 16.35
C GLU A 319 -9.46 4.54 15.45
N ILE A 320 -10.29 3.67 16.00
CA ILE A 320 -11.43 3.04 15.32
C ILE A 320 -12.73 3.54 15.94
N ALA A 321 -13.50 4.32 15.18
CA ALA A 321 -14.85 4.73 15.57
C ALA A 321 -15.91 3.74 15.09
N ALA A 322 -15.70 3.10 13.95
CA ALA A 322 -16.54 2.05 13.37
C ALA A 322 -15.77 1.26 12.31
N LEU A 323 -16.37 0.17 11.82
CA LEU A 323 -15.89 -0.59 10.67
C LEU A 323 -16.99 -0.66 9.62
N GLU A 324 -16.67 -0.34 8.38
CA GLU A 324 -17.61 -0.26 7.27
C GLU A 324 -17.17 -1.15 6.09
N PRO A 325 -18.08 -1.72 5.30
CA PRO A 325 -17.72 -2.44 4.09
C PRO A 325 -16.96 -1.56 3.11
N LEU A 326 -15.91 -2.10 2.48
CA LEU A 326 -15.11 -1.37 1.49
C LEU A 326 -14.94 -2.20 0.21
N PRO A 327 -15.51 -1.76 -0.93
CA PRO A 327 -15.22 -2.37 -2.21
C PRO A 327 -13.85 -1.95 -2.73
N ASP A 328 -13.19 -2.81 -3.52
CA ASP A 328 -11.90 -2.50 -4.15
C ASP A 328 -11.96 -1.23 -5.03
N SER A 329 -13.13 -0.95 -5.61
CA SER A 329 -13.35 0.26 -6.42
C SER A 329 -13.12 1.58 -5.67
N ALA A 330 -13.17 1.58 -4.35
CA ALA A 330 -12.85 2.75 -3.54
C ALA A 330 -11.37 3.19 -3.68
N TYR A 331 -10.51 2.32 -4.16
CA TYR A 331 -9.09 2.61 -4.42
C TYR A 331 -8.81 3.08 -5.86
N THR A 332 -9.81 3.13 -6.75
CA THR A 332 -9.59 3.44 -8.17
C THR A 332 -8.92 4.80 -8.36
N THR A 333 -9.48 5.85 -7.78
CA THR A 333 -8.91 7.20 -7.90
C THR A 333 -7.51 7.31 -7.29
N LEU A 334 -7.27 6.64 -6.16
CA LEU A 334 -5.93 6.62 -5.56
C LEU A 334 -4.92 5.94 -6.50
N ARG A 335 -5.28 4.82 -7.11
CA ARG A 335 -4.42 4.13 -8.10
C ARG A 335 -4.08 5.03 -9.28
N GLU A 336 -5.08 5.74 -9.84
CA GLU A 336 -4.88 6.67 -10.94
C GLU A 336 -3.95 7.82 -10.58
N LEU A 337 -4.15 8.44 -9.42
CA LEU A 337 -3.32 9.54 -8.93
C LEU A 337 -1.87 9.10 -8.68
N LEU A 338 -1.67 7.94 -8.03
CA LEU A 338 -0.32 7.42 -7.78
C LEU A 338 0.38 7.01 -9.07
N ALA A 339 -0.33 6.41 -10.03
CA ALA A 339 0.21 6.12 -11.35
C ALA A 339 0.62 7.41 -12.09
N ALA A 340 -0.23 8.43 -12.07
CA ALA A 340 0.05 9.72 -12.68
C ALA A 340 1.22 10.45 -12.00
N SER A 341 1.41 10.28 -10.69
CA SER A 341 2.54 10.87 -9.96
C SER A 341 3.89 10.25 -10.33
N GLY A 342 3.90 9.05 -10.92
CA GLY A 342 5.11 8.32 -11.30
C GLY A 342 5.79 7.58 -10.15
N VAL A 343 5.17 7.50 -8.98
CA VAL A 343 5.74 6.79 -7.83
C VAL A 343 5.69 5.27 -8.03
N ARG A 344 6.73 4.58 -7.62
CA ARG A 344 6.69 3.13 -7.44
C ARG A 344 6.19 2.84 -6.02
N LEU A 345 5.05 2.16 -5.91
CA LEU A 345 4.41 1.90 -4.60
C LEU A 345 5.37 1.23 -3.60
N ALA A 346 6.23 0.33 -4.07
CA ALA A 346 7.19 -0.35 -3.20
C ALA A 346 8.17 0.62 -2.51
N ASP A 347 8.51 1.75 -3.15
CA ASP A 347 9.42 2.74 -2.57
C ASP A 347 8.80 3.48 -1.37
N LEU A 348 7.47 3.49 -1.26
CA LEU A 348 6.74 4.10 -0.15
C LEU A 348 6.81 3.29 1.15
N LEU A 349 7.17 2.00 1.07
CA LEU A 349 7.27 1.10 2.23
C LEU A 349 8.72 0.84 2.69
N THR A 350 9.70 1.39 2.01
CA THR A 350 11.14 1.16 2.29
C THR A 350 11.82 2.32 3.02
N LYS A 351 11.08 3.37 3.33
CA LYS A 351 11.61 4.59 4.00
C LYS A 351 11.25 4.67 5.46
#